data_8d363f082df8856e5ccfab10793d050e
#
_entry.id   8d363f082df8856e5ccfab10793d050e
#
_cell.length_a   1.000
_cell.length_b   1.000
_cell.length_c   1.000
_cell.angle_alpha   90.00
_cell.angle_beta   90.00
_cell.angle_gamma   90.00
#
_symmetry.space_group_name_H-M   'P 1'
#
loop_
_entity.id
_entity.type
_entity.pdbx_description
1 polymer ?
#
loop_
_entity_poly.entity_id
_entity_poly.type
_entity_poly.pdbx_seq_one_letter_code
_entity_poly.pdbx_strand_id
1 'polypeptide(L)'
;MTPTPFPTSRWRTARHLASLLTLAFAASMSVAAGAPVATAAAAAAPTATAGTGKQRPNIVFILVDDAGFSDFGAYGSEINTPHIDQIARSGVRFANFHTASTCESSRAMLHSGVDHHRAGAGTLTAVMADNQKGQPGYEGYLSDNAHSLGRLMKDGGYATYFTGKWNLGLGVERSPGARGWDRYLSLEQTGADNYEAKVYAPLNLEAVWWEDGQRAQLPKDFFSNRHYVDKMIRYIEDGRPSGKPFFGIVAFQAVHSPLQAPDVDINKYKARYEAGWAVIRSQRYQRQVEMGLMPAGLKLPKAMLARDWASLSETEQHLYAKKMAVFAGMLDNADQNIGRLRDYLKQTGQLDNTVFIVMSDNGADAYELNKLNLPFRLWYKANFALGIDDLGRPGSYVHYGQDWAEVSNTPFPLFKGTSGEGGMRVPFIVSYPGRIPSGGVAREFAYVTDFLPTVLDIAGIPLPGDEYQGKKLHRPTGRSMLPMLEGKAAAVHPPTDTIGFEGTGAEALYKGDYKIARNATFGDGQWHLYNLRLDPLESTDLAASQPAIFKELRAEYDVYLKNNGVVLPHEGYDPLRQLLKNNWPVLVRQMAGVLTVAAVLLVGLLATAVYGVRRWRRQVRTH
;
A
#
# COMPACT_ATOMS: atom_id res chain seq x y z
N MET A 1 18.74 1.83 52.42
CA MET A 1 17.66 2.83 52.40
C MET A 1 16.67 2.43 51.30
N THR A 2 15.54 1.94 51.69
CA THR A 2 14.47 1.39 50.84
C THR A 2 13.62 2.50 50.21
N PRO A 3 13.19 2.40 48.97
CA PRO A 3 12.21 3.34 48.42
C PRO A 3 10.78 2.90 48.74
N THR A 4 9.98 3.87 49.17
CA THR A 4 8.55 3.79 49.46
C THR A 4 7.70 3.76 48.18
N PRO A 5 6.53 3.08 48.16
CA PRO A 5 5.67 2.99 47.00
C PRO A 5 4.65 4.12 46.91
N PHE A 6 4.33 4.56 45.69
CA PHE A 6 3.24 5.47 45.38
C PHE A 6 1.88 4.76 45.24
N PRO A 7 0.76 5.45 45.56
CA PRO A 7 -0.52 4.82 45.76
C PRO A 7 -1.34 4.64 44.48
N THR A 8 -1.98 3.48 44.39
CA THR A 8 -3.02 3.14 43.41
C THR A 8 -4.33 3.86 43.73
N SER A 9 -4.87 4.63 42.80
CA SER A 9 -6.24 5.14 42.89
C SER A 9 -7.23 4.30 42.08
N ARG A 10 -8.20 3.82 42.81
CA ARG A 10 -9.41 3.07 42.47
C ARG A 10 -10.26 3.80 41.42
N TRP A 11 -10.69 3.06 40.37
CA TRP A 11 -12.01 3.24 39.79
C TRP A 11 -12.71 1.88 39.72
N ARG A 12 -13.62 1.65 40.65
CA ARG A 12 -14.66 0.62 40.61
C ARG A 12 -16.01 1.34 40.60
N THR A 13 -16.93 0.68 39.94
CA THR A 13 -18.42 0.81 40.00
C THR A 13 -19.05 1.55 38.81
N ALA A 14 -19.58 0.73 37.91
CA ALA A 14 -20.97 0.79 37.42
C ALA A 14 -21.26 -0.52 36.65
N ARG A 15 -21.63 -1.56 37.39
CA ARG A 15 -22.43 -2.70 36.91
C ARG A 15 -23.74 -2.61 37.66
N HIS A 16 -24.85 -2.63 36.91
CA HIS A 16 -26.15 -3.21 37.11
C HIS A 16 -27.20 -2.40 36.34
N LEU A 17 -27.79 -3.07 35.38
CA LEU A 17 -29.22 -3.10 35.04
C LEU A 17 -29.39 -3.51 33.56
N ALA A 18 -29.69 -4.76 33.35
CA ALA A 18 -30.60 -5.27 32.31
C ALA A 18 -30.57 -6.82 32.35
N SER A 19 -31.33 -7.37 33.27
CA SER A 19 -31.81 -8.74 33.15
C SER A 19 -33.34 -8.65 33.00
N LEU A 20 -33.89 -9.58 32.24
CA LEU A 20 -35.30 -9.90 31.99
C LEU A 20 -35.77 -9.59 30.58
N LEU A 21 -35.69 -10.64 29.74
CA LEU A 21 -36.81 -11.14 28.94
C LEU A 21 -36.36 -12.41 28.20
N THR A 22 -36.52 -13.57 28.88
CA THR A 22 -36.62 -14.90 28.29
C THR A 22 -38.07 -15.28 28.23
N LEU A 23 -38.56 -15.73 27.05
CA LEU A 23 -39.68 -16.71 26.90
C LEU A 23 -39.71 -17.13 25.42
N ALA A 24 -39.25 -18.33 25.16
CA ALA A 24 -39.93 -19.51 24.67
C ALA A 24 -40.67 -19.40 23.32
N PHE A 25 -40.17 -20.15 22.34
CA PHE A 25 -41.04 -20.93 21.44
C PHE A 25 -40.32 -22.24 21.10
N ALA A 26 -41.00 -23.34 21.49
CA ALA A 26 -40.59 -24.71 21.20
C ALA A 26 -41.43 -25.29 20.06
N ALA A 27 -40.81 -26.16 19.30
CA ALA A 27 -41.34 -27.32 18.59
C ALA A 27 -42.32 -27.13 17.42
N SER A 28 -41.89 -27.59 16.26
CA SER A 28 -42.63 -28.64 15.53
C SER A 28 -41.70 -29.36 14.54
N MET A 29 -41.45 -30.63 14.85
CA MET A 29 -40.88 -31.61 13.92
C MET A 29 -41.95 -31.98 12.87
N SER A 30 -41.57 -31.97 11.59
CA SER A 30 -42.28 -32.70 10.55
C SER A 30 -41.28 -33.55 9.75
N VAL A 31 -41.43 -34.83 9.91
CA VAL A 31 -40.77 -35.87 9.14
C VAL A 31 -41.40 -35.92 7.72
N ALA A 32 -40.61 -35.75 6.68
CA ALA A 32 -41.00 -36.08 5.32
C ALA A 32 -39.96 -37.04 4.72
N ALA A 33 -40.48 -38.16 4.24
CA ALA A 33 -39.78 -39.32 3.73
C ALA A 33 -39.03 -39.04 2.42
N GLY A 34 -38.01 -39.86 2.21
CA GLY A 34 -36.99 -39.73 1.17
C GLY A 34 -37.47 -39.93 -0.27
N ALA A 35 -36.72 -39.30 -1.16
CA ALA A 35 -36.55 -39.65 -2.56
C ALA A 35 -35.08 -39.89 -2.86
N PRO A 36 -34.68 -40.81 -3.77
CA PRO A 36 -33.31 -41.20 -3.95
C PRO A 36 -32.52 -40.11 -4.70
N VAL A 37 -31.37 -39.75 -4.13
CA VAL A 37 -30.39 -38.87 -4.77
C VAL A 37 -29.67 -39.64 -5.86
N ALA A 38 -29.81 -39.19 -7.09
CA ALA A 38 -28.98 -39.61 -8.20
C ALA A 38 -27.53 -39.16 -7.97
N THR A 39 -26.60 -40.09 -7.87
CA THR A 39 -25.16 -39.85 -7.84
C THR A 39 -24.71 -39.28 -9.18
N ALA A 40 -24.52 -37.98 -9.24
CA ALA A 40 -23.77 -37.35 -10.32
C ALA A 40 -22.29 -37.73 -10.17
N ALA A 41 -21.76 -38.41 -11.16
CA ALA A 41 -20.34 -38.74 -11.26
C ALA A 41 -19.51 -37.47 -11.24
N ALA A 42 -18.69 -37.30 -10.21
CA ALA A 42 -17.69 -36.27 -10.16
C ALA A 42 -16.71 -36.47 -11.33
N ALA A 43 -16.66 -35.50 -12.22
CA ALA A 43 -15.61 -35.44 -13.24
C ALA A 43 -14.26 -35.39 -12.52
N ALA A 44 -13.46 -36.40 -12.69
CA ALA A 44 -12.11 -36.49 -12.15
C ALA A 44 -11.28 -35.32 -12.69
N ALA A 45 -10.74 -34.50 -11.80
CA ALA A 45 -9.71 -33.55 -12.13
C ALA A 45 -8.54 -34.31 -12.81
N PRO A 46 -7.89 -33.72 -13.84
CA PRO A 46 -6.78 -34.39 -14.50
C PRO A 46 -5.67 -34.61 -13.45
N THR A 47 -5.36 -35.86 -13.18
CA THR A 47 -4.19 -36.28 -12.41
C THR A 47 -2.96 -35.79 -13.14
N ALA A 48 -2.27 -34.80 -12.57
CA ALA A 48 -0.96 -34.39 -13.05
C ALA A 48 -0.02 -35.60 -12.98
N THR A 49 0.39 -36.09 -14.13
CA THR A 49 1.45 -37.10 -14.26
C THR A 49 2.70 -36.57 -13.59
N ALA A 50 3.17 -37.27 -12.56
CA ALA A 50 4.45 -37.02 -11.90
C ALA A 50 5.58 -37.30 -12.90
N GLY A 51 5.94 -36.32 -13.70
CA GLY A 51 7.21 -36.30 -14.41
C GLY A 51 8.34 -36.11 -13.37
N THR A 52 9.50 -36.71 -13.64
CA THR A 52 10.76 -36.53 -12.90
C THR A 52 11.25 -35.10 -13.04
N GLY A 53 10.47 -34.15 -12.51
CA GLY A 53 10.67 -32.71 -12.65
C GLY A 53 11.13 -32.12 -11.33
N LYS A 54 12.01 -31.12 -11.42
CA LYS A 54 12.43 -30.25 -10.30
C LYS A 54 11.21 -29.90 -9.44
N GLN A 55 11.36 -30.07 -8.13
CA GLN A 55 10.35 -29.67 -7.15
C GLN A 55 9.91 -28.23 -7.42
N ARG A 56 8.59 -27.98 -7.48
CA ARG A 56 8.06 -26.62 -7.65
C ARG A 56 8.59 -25.71 -6.55
N PRO A 57 9.01 -24.46 -6.86
CA PRO A 57 9.62 -23.59 -5.88
C PRO A 57 8.59 -23.07 -4.86
N ASN A 58 9.05 -22.77 -3.66
CA ASN A 58 8.36 -21.85 -2.79
C ASN A 58 8.44 -20.44 -3.37
N ILE A 59 7.45 -19.58 -3.08
CA ILE A 59 7.43 -18.20 -3.54
C ILE A 59 7.15 -17.30 -2.35
N VAL A 60 8.06 -16.38 -2.08
CA VAL A 60 7.92 -15.31 -1.06
C VAL A 60 7.83 -13.98 -1.78
N PHE A 61 6.75 -13.27 -1.57
CA PHE A 61 6.56 -11.92 -2.05
C PHE A 61 6.58 -10.92 -0.90
N ILE A 62 7.50 -9.99 -0.96
CA ILE A 62 7.66 -8.87 -0.04
C ILE A 62 7.08 -7.63 -0.67
N LEU A 63 5.98 -7.13 -0.14
CA LEU A 63 5.32 -5.91 -0.57
C LEU A 63 5.56 -4.82 0.46
N VAL A 64 6.28 -3.78 0.07
CA VAL A 64 6.56 -2.60 0.89
C VAL A 64 5.55 -1.51 0.50
N ASP A 65 5.06 -0.74 1.46
CA ASP A 65 4.01 0.27 1.27
C ASP A 65 4.63 1.66 1.17
N ASP A 66 4.38 2.39 0.08
CA ASP A 66 4.85 3.76 -0.15
C ASP A 66 6.38 3.94 -0.28
N ALA A 67 7.15 2.90 -0.57
CA ALA A 67 8.58 3.07 -0.84
C ALA A 67 8.81 3.65 -2.25
N GLY A 68 9.52 4.77 -2.33
CA GLY A 68 9.89 5.37 -3.61
C GLY A 68 10.94 4.55 -4.36
N PHE A 69 11.11 4.85 -5.65
CA PHE A 69 12.00 4.11 -6.55
C PHE A 69 13.43 3.98 -6.02
N SER A 70 13.93 4.98 -5.30
CA SER A 70 15.32 5.01 -4.82
C SER A 70 15.50 4.60 -3.36
N ASP A 71 14.50 4.08 -2.66
CA ASP A 71 14.60 3.87 -1.21
C ASP A 71 15.36 2.62 -0.80
N PHE A 72 15.52 1.62 -1.69
CA PHE A 72 16.36 0.45 -1.40
C PHE A 72 17.82 0.68 -1.79
N GLY A 73 18.77 0.14 -1.03
CA GLY A 73 20.20 0.20 -1.35
C GLY A 73 20.48 -0.28 -2.77
N ALA A 74 19.84 -1.35 -3.21
CA ALA A 74 19.89 -1.87 -4.59
C ALA A 74 19.40 -0.88 -5.66
N TYR A 75 18.73 0.21 -5.27
CA TYR A 75 18.26 1.30 -6.14
C TYR A 75 18.90 2.65 -5.81
N GLY A 76 20.01 2.64 -5.10
CA GLY A 76 20.86 3.82 -4.86
C GLY A 76 20.64 4.51 -3.52
N SER A 77 19.83 3.99 -2.61
CA SER A 77 19.64 4.54 -1.27
C SER A 77 20.90 4.46 -0.40
N GLU A 78 20.97 5.37 0.56
CA GLU A 78 21.88 5.33 1.71
C GLU A 78 21.29 4.57 2.90
N ILE A 79 20.03 4.16 2.82
CA ILE A 79 19.35 3.38 3.85
C ILE A 79 19.87 1.93 3.82
N ASN A 80 20.13 1.37 4.97
CA ASN A 80 20.62 0.01 5.08
C ASN A 80 19.50 -1.00 4.76
N THR A 81 19.61 -1.65 3.60
CA THR A 81 18.70 -2.72 3.18
C THR A 81 19.48 -3.95 2.68
N PRO A 82 20.43 -4.49 3.49
CA PRO A 82 21.36 -5.53 3.05
C PRO A 82 20.68 -6.82 2.59
N HIS A 83 19.50 -7.16 3.13
CA HIS A 83 18.77 -8.38 2.78
C HIS A 83 18.00 -8.23 1.47
N ILE A 84 17.35 -7.07 1.24
CA ILE A 84 16.77 -6.71 -0.05
C ILE A 84 17.86 -6.63 -1.12
N ASP A 85 18.99 -5.99 -0.81
CA ASP A 85 20.13 -5.87 -1.72
C ASP A 85 20.73 -7.23 -2.07
N GLN A 86 20.72 -8.19 -1.15
CA GLN A 86 21.17 -9.55 -1.42
C GLN A 86 20.21 -10.28 -2.35
N ILE A 87 18.89 -10.10 -2.19
CA ILE A 87 17.88 -10.63 -3.13
C ILE A 87 18.12 -10.01 -4.53
N ALA A 88 18.38 -8.71 -4.61
CA ALA A 88 18.67 -8.02 -5.86
C ALA A 88 19.94 -8.54 -6.53
N ARG A 89 21.02 -8.78 -5.78
CA ARG A 89 22.27 -9.35 -6.31
C ARG A 89 22.09 -10.79 -6.82
N SER A 90 21.20 -11.56 -6.25
CA SER A 90 20.90 -12.94 -6.69
C SER A 90 19.80 -13.04 -7.73
N GLY A 91 19.28 -11.91 -8.23
CA GLY A 91 18.19 -11.85 -9.18
C GLY A 91 18.31 -10.70 -10.18
N VAL A 92 17.18 -10.19 -10.63
CA VAL A 92 17.05 -9.09 -11.59
C VAL A 92 16.29 -7.93 -10.95
N ARG A 93 16.83 -6.72 -11.08
CA ARG A 93 16.16 -5.45 -10.73
C ARG A 93 15.49 -4.88 -11.97
N PHE A 94 14.25 -4.45 -11.85
CA PHE A 94 13.59 -3.73 -12.93
C PHE A 94 13.85 -2.23 -12.79
N ALA A 95 14.35 -1.63 -13.85
CA ALA A 95 14.47 -0.18 -13.96
C ALA A 95 13.19 0.47 -14.50
N ASN A 96 12.21 -0.31 -14.99
CA ASN A 96 11.02 0.17 -15.71
C ASN A 96 9.76 -0.62 -15.35
N PHE A 97 9.52 -0.84 -14.04
CA PHE A 97 8.31 -1.50 -13.53
C PHE A 97 7.36 -0.46 -12.97
N HIS A 98 6.08 -0.56 -13.35
CA HIS A 98 5.04 0.41 -12.99
C HIS A 98 3.88 -0.23 -12.22
N THR A 99 3.25 0.59 -11.38
CA THR A 99 2.03 0.28 -10.61
C THR A 99 0.97 1.35 -10.86
N ALA A 100 -0.21 1.23 -10.22
CA ALA A 100 -1.04 2.41 -10.01
C ALA A 100 -0.35 3.39 -9.05
N SER A 101 -0.81 4.62 -9.03
CA SER A 101 -0.25 5.63 -8.13
C SER A 101 -0.80 5.56 -6.69
N THR A 102 -1.64 4.56 -6.37
CA THR A 102 -2.25 4.38 -5.04
C THR A 102 -2.35 2.91 -4.64
N CYS A 103 -2.27 2.64 -3.33
CA CYS A 103 -2.18 1.30 -2.78
C CYS A 103 -3.40 0.41 -3.08
N GLU A 104 -4.65 0.89 -2.92
CA GLU A 104 -5.86 0.09 -3.21
C GLU A 104 -5.85 -0.40 -4.66
N SER A 105 -5.61 0.50 -5.62
CA SER A 105 -5.61 0.20 -7.04
C SER A 105 -4.51 -0.79 -7.41
N SER A 106 -3.27 -0.57 -6.94
CA SER A 106 -2.15 -1.48 -7.19
C SER A 106 -2.37 -2.86 -6.60
N ARG A 107 -2.85 -2.94 -5.36
CA ARG A 107 -3.13 -4.22 -4.68
C ARG A 107 -4.24 -4.99 -5.37
N ALA A 108 -5.30 -4.31 -5.84
CA ALA A 108 -6.37 -4.95 -6.61
C ALA A 108 -5.85 -5.55 -7.91
N MET A 109 -5.05 -4.82 -8.68
CA MET A 109 -4.41 -5.30 -9.91
C MET A 109 -3.45 -6.47 -9.66
N LEU A 110 -2.62 -6.37 -8.62
CA LEU A 110 -1.68 -7.41 -8.21
C LEU A 110 -2.39 -8.75 -7.91
N HIS A 111 -3.49 -8.70 -7.18
CA HIS A 111 -4.24 -9.89 -6.79
C HIS A 111 -5.13 -10.47 -7.88
N SER A 112 -5.48 -9.69 -8.89
CA SER A 112 -6.45 -10.08 -9.93
C SER A 112 -5.86 -10.23 -11.34
N GLY A 113 -4.78 -9.50 -11.64
CA GLY A 113 -4.20 -9.44 -12.99
C GLY A 113 -5.03 -8.61 -13.98
N VAL A 114 -6.04 -7.85 -13.52
CA VAL A 114 -6.86 -6.95 -14.37
C VAL A 114 -6.74 -5.51 -13.91
N ASP A 115 -7.14 -4.58 -14.77
CA ASP A 115 -7.21 -3.16 -14.44
C ASP A 115 -8.01 -2.90 -13.14
N HIS A 116 -7.60 -1.93 -12.36
CA HIS A 116 -8.18 -1.65 -11.03
C HIS A 116 -9.66 -1.25 -11.09
N HIS A 117 -10.15 -0.62 -12.17
CA HIS A 117 -11.58 -0.34 -12.38
C HIS A 117 -12.39 -1.62 -12.58
N ARG A 118 -11.79 -2.65 -13.18
CA ARG A 118 -12.42 -3.97 -13.32
C ARG A 118 -12.25 -4.82 -12.07
N ALA A 119 -11.25 -4.50 -11.26
CA ALA A 119 -10.96 -5.18 -10.00
C ALA A 119 -11.74 -4.61 -8.79
N GLY A 120 -12.54 -3.54 -8.95
CA GLY A 120 -13.37 -2.96 -7.90
C GLY A 120 -12.72 -1.85 -7.07
N ALA A 121 -11.52 -1.42 -7.45
CA ALA A 121 -10.73 -0.40 -6.75
C ALA A 121 -10.33 0.75 -7.71
N GLY A 122 -11.30 1.26 -8.48
CA GLY A 122 -11.10 2.31 -9.49
C GLY A 122 -10.46 3.58 -8.95
N THR A 123 -10.62 3.85 -7.66
CA THR A 123 -9.96 4.97 -6.98
C THR A 123 -9.76 4.66 -5.50
N LEU A 124 -8.97 5.48 -4.80
CA LEU A 124 -8.80 5.38 -3.35
C LEU A 124 -10.13 5.72 -2.64
N THR A 125 -10.67 4.77 -1.89
CA THR A 125 -12.01 4.88 -1.26
C THR A 125 -12.17 6.14 -0.41
N ALA A 126 -11.13 6.54 0.31
CA ALA A 126 -11.16 7.72 1.18
C ALA A 126 -11.45 9.04 0.45
N VAL A 127 -11.09 9.13 -0.83
CA VAL A 127 -11.26 10.33 -1.67
C VAL A 127 -12.17 10.11 -2.87
N MET A 128 -12.89 8.99 -2.93
CA MET A 128 -13.81 8.66 -4.03
C MET A 128 -14.80 9.78 -4.30
N ALA A 129 -14.87 10.25 -5.54
CA ALA A 129 -15.77 11.32 -5.96
C ALA A 129 -17.23 10.87 -5.85
N ASP A 130 -18.17 11.84 -5.67
CA ASP A 130 -19.56 11.49 -5.43
C ASP A 130 -20.22 10.79 -6.62
N ASN A 131 -19.82 11.15 -7.85
CA ASN A 131 -20.34 10.52 -9.07
C ASN A 131 -19.76 9.13 -9.34
N GLN A 132 -18.72 8.73 -8.62
CA GLN A 132 -18.11 7.40 -8.69
C GLN A 132 -18.76 6.42 -7.69
N LYS A 133 -19.35 6.93 -6.60
CA LYS A 133 -19.97 6.11 -5.55
C LYS A 133 -21.12 5.25 -6.11
N GLY A 134 -21.05 3.95 -5.86
CA GLY A 134 -22.05 2.99 -6.32
C GLY A 134 -21.95 2.63 -7.80
N GLN A 135 -20.96 3.13 -8.52
CA GLN A 135 -20.69 2.71 -9.89
C GLN A 135 -19.92 1.37 -9.90
N PRO A 136 -20.14 0.51 -10.89
CA PRO A 136 -19.32 -0.68 -11.09
C PRO A 136 -17.82 -0.32 -11.20
N GLY A 137 -16.96 -1.08 -10.54
CA GLY A 137 -15.52 -0.82 -10.51
C GLY A 137 -15.07 0.13 -9.39
N TYR A 138 -16.00 0.67 -8.61
CA TYR A 138 -15.74 1.58 -7.47
C TYR A 138 -16.30 1.03 -6.16
N GLU A 139 -16.27 -0.29 -6.00
CA GLU A 139 -16.79 -0.99 -4.83
C GLU A 139 -15.96 -0.74 -3.57
N GLY A 140 -14.68 -0.37 -3.70
CA GLY A 140 -13.73 -0.21 -2.62
C GLY A 140 -13.26 -1.55 -2.00
N TYR A 141 -13.41 -2.65 -2.76
CA TYR A 141 -12.90 -3.96 -2.39
C TYR A 141 -12.61 -4.79 -3.65
N LEU A 142 -11.78 -5.84 -3.51
CA LEU A 142 -11.51 -6.76 -4.63
C LEU A 142 -12.82 -7.36 -5.12
N SER A 143 -13.19 -7.04 -6.38
CA SER A 143 -14.47 -7.43 -6.98
C SER A 143 -14.68 -8.95 -6.99
N ASP A 144 -15.92 -9.38 -6.81
CA ASP A 144 -16.29 -10.79 -6.94
C ASP A 144 -16.23 -11.29 -8.39
N ASN A 145 -16.12 -10.37 -9.37
CA ASN A 145 -15.94 -10.63 -10.79
C ASN A 145 -14.45 -10.69 -11.21
N ALA A 146 -13.53 -10.50 -10.27
CA ALA A 146 -12.09 -10.60 -10.50
C ALA A 146 -11.53 -11.93 -9.97
N HIS A 147 -10.50 -12.46 -10.63
CA HIS A 147 -9.75 -13.58 -10.10
C HIS A 147 -9.07 -13.21 -8.79
N SER A 148 -8.71 -14.21 -8.00
CA SER A 148 -7.94 -14.04 -6.78
C SER A 148 -6.68 -14.90 -6.83
N LEU A 149 -5.53 -14.26 -6.76
CA LEU A 149 -4.22 -14.92 -6.76
C LEU A 149 -4.13 -15.99 -5.65
N GLY A 150 -4.63 -15.69 -4.43
CA GLY A 150 -4.65 -16.68 -3.34
C GLY A 150 -5.43 -17.93 -3.70
N ARG A 151 -6.62 -17.78 -4.31
CA ARG A 151 -7.44 -18.91 -4.77
C ARG A 151 -6.75 -19.70 -5.86
N LEU A 152 -6.20 -19.03 -6.87
CA LEU A 152 -5.53 -19.68 -7.99
C LEU A 152 -4.30 -20.50 -7.53
N MET A 153 -3.50 -19.94 -6.63
CA MET A 153 -2.34 -20.63 -6.07
C MET A 153 -2.74 -21.83 -5.20
N LYS A 154 -3.76 -21.68 -4.36
CA LYS A 154 -4.30 -22.77 -3.55
C LYS A 154 -4.81 -23.92 -4.41
N ASP A 155 -5.66 -23.62 -5.40
CA ASP A 155 -6.23 -24.62 -6.31
C ASP A 155 -5.14 -25.25 -7.19
N GLY A 156 -4.05 -24.50 -7.47
CA GLY A 156 -2.83 -24.99 -8.10
C GLY A 156 -1.95 -25.87 -7.19
N GLY A 157 -2.37 -26.14 -5.94
CA GLY A 157 -1.71 -27.07 -5.02
C GLY A 157 -0.62 -26.45 -4.13
N TYR A 158 -0.56 -25.12 -4.02
CA TYR A 158 0.29 -24.41 -3.05
C TYR A 158 -0.42 -24.30 -1.70
N ALA A 159 0.34 -24.32 -0.61
CA ALA A 159 -0.10 -23.77 0.67
C ALA A 159 0.03 -22.23 0.57
N THR A 160 -1.00 -21.48 0.98
CA THR A 160 -1.06 -20.04 0.72
C THR A 160 -1.13 -19.25 2.02
N TYR A 161 -0.22 -18.28 2.20
CA TYR A 161 -0.05 -17.53 3.44
C TYR A 161 0.00 -16.02 3.17
N PHE A 162 -0.74 -15.24 3.96
CA PHE A 162 -0.77 -13.79 3.84
C PHE A 162 -0.54 -13.14 5.21
N THR A 163 0.38 -12.17 5.31
CA THR A 163 0.55 -11.36 6.53
C THR A 163 0.69 -9.89 6.18
N GLY A 164 0.00 -9.02 6.95
CA GLY A 164 0.14 -7.58 6.85
C GLY A 164 -1.06 -6.85 6.25
N LYS A 165 -0.82 -5.73 5.58
CA LYS A 165 -1.85 -4.84 5.03
C LYS A 165 -2.57 -5.47 3.84
N TRP A 166 -3.89 -5.65 3.98
CA TRP A 166 -4.76 -6.15 2.92
C TRP A 166 -5.29 -5.02 2.04
N ASN A 167 -6.04 -4.10 2.63
CA ASN A 167 -6.58 -2.90 1.99
C ASN A 167 -7.43 -3.17 0.73
N LEU A 168 -8.17 -4.28 0.71
CA LEU A 168 -9.04 -4.69 -0.41
C LEU A 168 -10.44 -5.09 0.08
N GLY A 169 -10.98 -4.31 1.02
CA GLY A 169 -12.31 -4.44 1.59
C GLY A 169 -12.30 -4.61 3.09
N LEU A 170 -13.42 -4.24 3.71
CA LEU A 170 -13.65 -4.31 5.15
C LEU A 170 -14.51 -5.52 5.50
N GLY A 171 -14.33 -6.06 6.72
CA GLY A 171 -15.05 -7.23 7.20
C GLY A 171 -14.40 -8.56 6.82
N VAL A 172 -14.73 -9.59 7.61
CA VAL A 172 -14.17 -10.94 7.43
C VAL A 172 -14.54 -11.56 6.08
N GLU A 173 -15.70 -11.20 5.54
CA GLU A 173 -16.18 -11.65 4.22
C GLU A 173 -15.39 -11.06 3.04
N ARG A 174 -14.57 -10.05 3.28
CA ARG A 174 -13.65 -9.46 2.31
C ARG A 174 -12.17 -9.72 2.63
N SER A 175 -11.90 -10.47 3.70
CA SER A 175 -10.56 -10.82 4.16
C SER A 175 -9.81 -11.73 3.16
N PRO A 176 -8.50 -11.91 3.31
CA PRO A 176 -7.72 -12.86 2.50
C PRO A 176 -8.31 -14.27 2.50
N GLY A 177 -8.84 -14.77 3.63
CA GLY A 177 -9.46 -16.08 3.70
C GLY A 177 -10.65 -16.24 2.76
N ALA A 178 -11.52 -15.25 2.63
CA ALA A 178 -12.62 -15.22 1.68
C ALA A 178 -12.12 -15.23 0.22
N ARG A 179 -10.88 -14.83 -0.01
CA ARG A 179 -10.19 -14.82 -1.32
C ARG A 179 -9.27 -16.01 -1.54
N GLY A 180 -9.36 -17.04 -0.69
CA GLY A 180 -8.73 -18.35 -0.92
C GLY A 180 -7.39 -18.56 -0.23
N TRP A 181 -6.95 -17.68 0.63
CA TRP A 181 -5.75 -17.88 1.44
C TRP A 181 -6.01 -18.89 2.55
N ASP A 182 -5.07 -19.85 2.76
CA ASP A 182 -5.21 -20.90 3.78
C ASP A 182 -5.01 -20.37 5.19
N ARG A 183 -3.98 -19.56 5.39
CA ARG A 183 -3.66 -18.92 6.66
C ARG A 183 -3.38 -17.43 6.42
N TYR A 184 -3.83 -16.59 7.32
CA TYR A 184 -3.56 -15.18 7.20
C TYR A 184 -3.66 -14.41 8.51
N LEU A 185 -2.81 -13.39 8.65
CA LEU A 185 -2.98 -12.27 9.58
C LEU A 185 -3.03 -10.98 8.75
N SER A 186 -4.16 -10.31 8.72
CA SER A 186 -4.34 -9.12 7.87
C SER A 186 -4.88 -7.91 8.61
N LEU A 187 -4.26 -6.75 8.40
CA LEU A 187 -4.87 -5.46 8.65
C LEU A 187 -5.84 -5.17 7.50
N GLU A 188 -7.13 -4.94 7.81
CA GLU A 188 -8.12 -4.72 6.74
C GLU A 188 -8.06 -3.31 6.14
N GLN A 189 -7.68 -2.30 6.94
CA GLN A 189 -7.62 -0.89 6.52
C GLN A 189 -6.33 -0.55 5.74
N THR A 190 -6.30 0.69 5.23
CA THR A 190 -5.15 1.24 4.50
C THR A 190 -3.90 1.44 5.36
N GLY A 191 -4.04 1.46 6.69
CA GLY A 191 -2.93 1.58 7.64
C GLY A 191 -3.43 1.63 9.08
N ALA A 192 -2.50 1.48 10.02
CA ALA A 192 -2.73 1.58 11.46
C ALA A 192 -1.44 2.01 12.17
N ASP A 193 -1.52 2.32 13.47
CA ASP A 193 -0.33 2.47 14.31
C ASP A 193 0.51 1.18 14.29
N ASN A 194 1.84 1.33 14.29
CA ASN A 194 2.75 0.19 14.18
C ASN A 194 3.00 -0.53 15.51
N TYR A 195 2.60 0.07 16.63
CA TYR A 195 2.80 -0.47 17.98
C TYR A 195 1.52 -0.94 18.66
N GLU A 196 0.35 -0.51 18.18
CA GLU A 196 -0.94 -0.84 18.82
C GLU A 196 -2.12 -0.89 17.83
N ALA A 197 -3.25 -1.45 18.27
CA ALA A 197 -4.48 -1.48 17.49
C ALA A 197 -5.18 -0.10 17.52
N LYS A 198 -4.56 0.88 16.87
CA LYS A 198 -5.05 2.26 16.81
C LYS A 198 -5.14 2.74 15.36
N VAL A 199 -6.22 3.43 15.03
CA VAL A 199 -6.36 4.08 13.73
C VAL A 199 -5.32 5.19 13.58
N TYR A 200 -4.70 5.24 12.41
CA TYR A 200 -3.69 6.25 12.11
C TYR A 200 -4.28 7.55 11.55
N ALA A 201 -5.54 7.51 11.09
CA ALA A 201 -6.27 8.63 10.52
C ALA A 201 -7.77 8.45 10.80
N PRO A 202 -8.58 9.52 10.82
CA PRO A 202 -10.02 9.44 11.07
C PRO A 202 -10.80 8.96 9.84
N LEU A 203 -10.34 7.87 9.22
CA LEU A 203 -10.97 7.20 8.08
C LEU A 203 -11.84 6.01 8.52
N ASN A 204 -11.55 5.44 9.69
CA ASN A 204 -12.24 4.30 10.28
C ASN A 204 -12.40 4.52 11.80
N LEU A 205 -13.39 3.88 12.41
CA LEU A 205 -13.62 3.99 13.87
C LEU A 205 -12.60 3.20 14.68
N GLU A 206 -12.09 2.11 14.13
CA GLU A 206 -11.13 1.21 14.76
C GLU A 206 -10.17 0.63 13.71
N ALA A 207 -8.98 0.23 14.14
CA ALA A 207 -8.05 -0.55 13.34
C ALA A 207 -8.29 -2.03 13.62
N VAL A 208 -8.51 -2.81 12.56
CA VAL A 208 -8.98 -4.20 12.65
C VAL A 208 -7.97 -5.14 12.01
N TRP A 209 -7.55 -6.15 12.79
CA TRP A 209 -6.79 -7.28 12.29
C TRP A 209 -7.67 -8.55 12.31
N TRP A 210 -7.58 -9.30 11.22
CA TRP A 210 -8.19 -10.62 11.09
C TRP A 210 -7.11 -11.68 11.03
N GLU A 211 -7.25 -12.76 11.80
CA GLU A 211 -6.42 -13.96 11.71
C GLU A 211 -7.33 -15.17 11.50
N ASP A 212 -7.18 -15.84 10.34
CA ASP A 212 -7.88 -17.08 10.01
C ASP A 212 -9.42 -17.02 10.27
N GLY A 213 -10.05 -15.92 9.93
CA GLY A 213 -11.50 -15.71 10.08
C GLY A 213 -11.96 -15.16 11.43
N GLN A 214 -11.04 -14.95 12.38
CA GLN A 214 -11.34 -14.39 13.70
C GLN A 214 -10.69 -13.02 13.88
N ARG A 215 -11.26 -12.20 14.76
CA ARG A 215 -10.59 -10.96 15.18
C ARG A 215 -9.29 -11.28 15.89
N ALA A 216 -8.17 -10.82 15.32
CA ALA A 216 -6.86 -11.00 15.91
C ALA A 216 -6.68 -10.13 17.16
N GLN A 217 -6.05 -10.70 18.19
CA GLN A 217 -5.56 -9.96 19.33
C GLN A 217 -4.07 -9.73 19.18
N LEU A 218 -3.67 -8.46 19.11
CA LEU A 218 -2.26 -8.10 19.00
C LEU A 218 -1.56 -8.32 20.36
N PRO A 219 -0.31 -8.84 20.37
CA PRO A 219 0.46 -9.01 21.60
C PRO A 219 0.81 -7.65 22.22
N LYS A 220 1.13 -7.62 23.52
CA LYS A 220 1.45 -6.38 24.24
C LYS A 220 2.72 -5.69 23.71
N ASP A 221 3.64 -6.45 23.16
CA ASP A 221 4.90 -5.99 22.56
C ASP A 221 4.81 -5.94 21.03
N PHE A 222 3.59 -5.73 20.51
CA PHE A 222 3.34 -5.64 19.07
C PHE A 222 4.22 -4.58 18.42
N PHE A 223 4.84 -4.96 17.32
CA PHE A 223 5.42 -4.05 16.33
C PHE A 223 5.20 -4.68 14.95
N SER A 224 4.54 -3.96 14.05
CA SER A 224 3.99 -4.50 12.81
C SER A 224 5.00 -5.30 11.97
N ASN A 225 6.18 -4.73 11.67
CA ASN A 225 7.21 -5.38 10.86
C ASN A 225 7.64 -6.74 11.42
N ARG A 226 7.91 -6.79 12.73
CA ARG A 226 8.29 -8.01 13.40
C ARG A 226 7.16 -9.03 13.39
N HIS A 227 5.97 -8.60 13.77
CA HIS A 227 4.83 -9.49 13.98
C HIS A 227 4.37 -10.15 12.68
N TYR A 228 4.37 -9.44 11.55
CA TYR A 228 4.02 -10.01 10.25
C TYR A 228 4.99 -11.11 9.84
N VAL A 229 6.28 -10.91 10.06
CA VAL A 229 7.30 -11.93 9.76
C VAL A 229 7.24 -13.11 10.72
N ASP A 230 7.01 -12.88 12.02
CA ASP A 230 6.81 -13.95 13.00
C ASP A 230 5.64 -14.87 12.60
N LYS A 231 4.52 -14.28 12.17
CA LYS A 231 3.35 -15.02 11.69
C LYS A 231 3.66 -15.77 10.38
N MET A 232 4.35 -15.14 9.44
CA MET A 232 4.75 -15.81 8.19
C MET A 232 5.64 -17.03 8.48
N ILE A 233 6.66 -16.88 9.31
CA ILE A 233 7.53 -18.00 9.73
C ILE A 233 6.69 -19.12 10.38
N ARG A 234 5.77 -18.74 11.28
CA ARG A 234 4.90 -19.70 11.94
C ARG A 234 4.01 -20.47 10.97
N TYR A 235 3.40 -19.77 10.00
CA TYR A 235 2.54 -20.42 8.99
C TYR A 235 3.34 -21.37 8.08
N ILE A 236 4.55 -20.98 7.69
CA ILE A 236 5.44 -21.85 6.91
C ILE A 236 5.82 -23.09 7.73
N GLU A 237 6.18 -22.93 9.00
CA GLU A 237 6.54 -24.04 9.89
C GLU A 237 5.37 -25.01 10.09
N ASP A 238 4.19 -24.50 10.39
CA ASP A 238 2.98 -25.31 10.56
C ASP A 238 2.60 -26.07 9.28
N GLY A 239 2.89 -25.48 8.10
CA GLY A 239 2.60 -26.09 6.79
C GLY A 239 3.62 -27.11 6.29
N ARG A 240 4.85 -27.12 6.81
CA ARG A 240 5.95 -28.01 6.38
C ARG A 240 5.60 -29.49 6.32
N PRO A 241 4.88 -30.08 7.30
CA PRO A 241 4.55 -31.50 7.27
C PRO A 241 3.72 -31.91 6.06
N SER A 242 3.05 -30.97 5.39
CA SER A 242 2.24 -31.24 4.18
C SER A 242 3.09 -31.59 2.95
N GLY A 243 4.38 -31.23 2.94
CA GLY A 243 5.27 -31.38 1.78
C GLY A 243 4.90 -30.51 0.56
N LYS A 244 3.88 -29.67 0.66
CA LYS A 244 3.46 -28.75 -0.42
C LYS A 244 4.42 -27.57 -0.55
N PRO A 245 4.68 -27.08 -1.76
CA PRO A 245 5.29 -25.77 -1.92
C PRO A 245 4.37 -24.71 -1.35
N PHE A 246 4.92 -23.59 -0.85
CA PHE A 246 4.10 -22.48 -0.35
C PHE A 246 4.24 -21.22 -1.18
N PHE A 247 3.18 -20.41 -1.19
CA PHE A 247 3.15 -19.05 -1.66
C PHE A 247 2.82 -18.14 -0.49
N GLY A 248 3.75 -17.29 -0.09
CA GLY A 248 3.60 -16.36 1.03
C GLY A 248 3.74 -14.90 0.61
N ILE A 249 2.83 -14.04 1.06
CA ILE A 249 2.93 -12.58 0.92
C ILE A 249 3.15 -11.96 2.30
N VAL A 250 4.25 -11.22 2.46
CA VAL A 250 4.46 -10.31 3.59
C VAL A 250 4.21 -8.89 3.07
N ALA A 251 3.04 -8.35 3.37
CA ALA A 251 2.61 -7.02 2.97
C ALA A 251 2.83 -6.04 4.13
N PHE A 252 4.03 -5.46 4.22
CA PHE A 252 4.36 -4.50 5.26
C PHE A 252 3.46 -3.27 5.20
N GLN A 253 3.22 -2.62 6.37
CA GLN A 253 2.77 -1.24 6.44
C GLN A 253 3.94 -0.26 6.28
N ALA A 254 5.18 -0.70 6.52
CA ALA A 254 6.37 0.10 6.27
C ALA A 254 6.52 0.32 4.76
N VAL A 255 6.73 1.53 4.33
CA VAL A 255 7.04 2.76 5.08
C VAL A 255 5.88 3.78 5.04
N HIS A 256 4.65 3.31 4.95
CA HIS A 256 3.44 4.16 5.01
C HIS A 256 3.32 4.83 6.39
N SER A 257 2.74 6.01 6.42
CA SER A 257 2.46 6.75 7.67
C SER A 257 1.44 6.02 8.57
N PRO A 258 1.57 6.09 9.92
CA PRO A 258 2.55 6.87 10.67
C PRO A 258 3.95 6.27 10.56
N LEU A 259 4.96 7.12 10.30
CA LEU A 259 6.34 6.65 10.31
C LEU A 259 6.75 6.38 11.76
N GLN A 260 7.04 5.13 12.06
CA GLN A 260 7.36 4.67 13.40
C GLN A 260 8.42 3.56 13.33
N ALA A 261 9.43 3.63 14.19
CA ALA A 261 10.47 2.63 14.29
C ALA A 261 11.09 2.62 15.69
N PRO A 262 11.74 1.53 16.11
CA PRO A 262 12.53 1.51 17.35
C PRO A 262 13.64 2.56 17.33
N ASP A 263 13.87 3.23 18.46
CA ASP A 263 14.91 4.24 18.59
C ASP A 263 16.30 3.76 18.14
N VAL A 264 16.61 2.47 18.34
CA VAL A 264 17.88 1.87 17.90
C VAL A 264 18.06 1.96 16.38
N ASP A 265 16.99 1.83 15.62
CA ASP A 265 17.01 1.91 14.16
C ASP A 265 17.02 3.36 13.69
N ILE A 266 16.22 4.25 14.30
CA ILE A 266 16.21 5.69 14.00
C ILE A 266 17.58 6.32 14.24
N ASN A 267 18.23 5.99 15.35
CA ASN A 267 19.50 6.60 15.74
C ASN A 267 20.67 6.30 14.79
N LYS A 268 20.59 5.24 13.97
CA LYS A 268 21.57 4.97 12.91
C LYS A 268 21.66 6.10 11.88
N TYR A 269 20.57 6.88 11.74
CA TYR A 269 20.41 7.91 10.70
C TYR A 269 20.38 9.34 11.24
N LYS A 270 20.56 9.56 12.55
CA LYS A 270 20.34 10.84 13.23
C LYS A 270 21.04 12.05 12.59
N ALA A 271 22.27 11.90 12.09
CA ALA A 271 23.01 13.00 11.46
C ALA A 271 23.00 12.93 9.91
N ARG A 272 22.44 11.88 9.32
CA ARG A 272 22.58 11.60 7.89
C ARG A 272 21.89 12.63 7.02
N TYR A 273 20.74 13.12 7.46
CA TYR A 273 19.83 13.94 6.66
C TYR A 273 19.95 15.45 6.94
N GLU A 274 20.86 15.85 7.82
CA GLU A 274 21.20 17.27 8.05
C GLU A 274 21.84 17.93 6.80
N ALA A 275 22.37 17.11 5.88
CA ALA A 275 22.86 17.57 4.58
C ALA A 275 21.76 18.11 3.65
N GLY A 276 20.51 17.83 3.96
CA GLY A 276 19.34 18.24 3.18
C GLY A 276 19.02 17.40 1.96
N TRP A 277 17.80 17.55 1.47
CA TRP A 277 17.24 16.72 0.41
C TRP A 277 17.94 16.83 -0.94
N ALA A 278 18.41 18.00 -1.35
CA ALA A 278 19.11 18.16 -2.63
C ALA A 278 20.41 17.36 -2.69
N VAL A 279 21.16 17.31 -1.59
CA VAL A 279 22.40 16.52 -1.49
C VAL A 279 22.11 15.04 -1.55
N ILE A 280 21.16 14.55 -0.76
CA ILE A 280 20.77 13.13 -0.74
C ILE A 280 20.23 12.69 -2.10
N ARG A 281 19.38 13.51 -2.75
CA ARG A 281 18.84 13.24 -4.08
C ARG A 281 19.96 13.10 -5.13
N SER A 282 20.92 14.01 -5.11
CA SER A 282 22.07 13.95 -6.01
C SER A 282 22.93 12.69 -5.80
N GLN A 283 23.19 12.33 -4.55
CA GLN A 283 23.95 11.13 -4.20
C GLN A 283 23.22 9.83 -4.62
N ARG A 284 21.90 9.75 -4.45
CA ARG A 284 21.09 8.61 -4.91
C ARG A 284 21.14 8.49 -6.43
N TYR A 285 20.97 9.59 -7.15
CA TYR A 285 21.04 9.60 -8.61
C TYR A 285 22.41 9.15 -9.14
N GLN A 286 23.49 9.66 -8.56
CA GLN A 286 24.83 9.25 -8.94
C GLN A 286 25.01 7.73 -8.79
N ARG A 287 24.61 7.15 -7.66
CA ARG A 287 24.68 5.69 -7.46
C ARG A 287 23.79 4.92 -8.44
N GLN A 288 22.63 5.45 -8.83
CA GLN A 288 21.76 4.82 -9.84
C GLN A 288 22.45 4.76 -11.21
N VAL A 289 23.18 5.80 -11.60
CA VAL A 289 23.99 5.80 -12.83
C VAL A 289 25.14 4.78 -12.73
N GLU A 290 25.87 4.76 -11.60
CA GLU A 290 26.95 3.80 -11.34
C GLU A 290 26.47 2.34 -11.36
N MET A 291 25.27 2.09 -10.84
CA MET A 291 24.61 0.78 -10.84
C MET A 291 23.98 0.41 -12.19
N GLY A 292 24.02 1.30 -13.17
CA GLY A 292 23.39 1.11 -14.47
C GLY A 292 21.85 1.09 -14.44
N LEU A 293 21.20 1.59 -13.39
CA LEU A 293 19.75 1.75 -13.35
C LEU A 293 19.28 2.91 -14.21
N MET A 294 20.06 4.00 -14.24
CA MET A 294 19.81 5.17 -15.08
C MET A 294 20.90 5.31 -16.14
N PRO A 295 20.56 5.82 -17.35
CA PRO A 295 21.53 6.10 -18.38
C PRO A 295 22.55 7.15 -17.92
N ALA A 296 23.83 6.95 -18.26
CA ALA A 296 24.84 7.97 -18.09
C ALA A 296 24.57 9.18 -19.00
N GLY A 297 24.87 10.38 -18.51
CA GLY A 297 24.77 11.61 -19.30
C GLY A 297 23.41 12.34 -19.21
N LEU A 298 22.38 11.75 -18.61
CA LEU A 298 21.17 12.49 -18.30
C LEU A 298 21.43 13.44 -17.12
N LYS A 299 21.02 14.69 -17.28
CA LYS A 299 21.11 15.68 -16.20
C LYS A 299 19.93 15.50 -15.27
N LEU A 300 20.19 15.28 -13.98
CA LEU A 300 19.13 15.25 -12.96
C LEU A 300 18.40 16.60 -12.93
N PRO A 301 17.08 16.66 -13.22
CA PRO A 301 16.32 17.89 -13.11
C PRO A 301 16.27 18.37 -11.65
N LYS A 302 16.03 19.66 -11.45
CA LYS A 302 15.68 20.17 -10.12
C LYS A 302 14.40 19.47 -9.67
N ALA A 303 14.30 19.15 -8.38
CA ALA A 303 13.07 18.64 -7.81
C ALA A 303 11.92 19.63 -8.07
N MET A 304 10.76 19.12 -8.50
CA MET A 304 9.67 19.96 -9.02
C MET A 304 9.02 20.78 -7.92
N LEU A 305 8.78 20.18 -6.76
CA LEU A 305 8.00 20.77 -5.68
C LEU A 305 8.81 20.95 -4.38
N ALA A 306 10.05 20.45 -4.33
CA ALA A 306 10.88 20.58 -3.14
C ALA A 306 11.36 22.03 -2.93
N ARG A 307 11.25 22.49 -1.69
CA ARG A 307 11.75 23.79 -1.25
C ARG A 307 13.28 23.82 -1.27
N ASP A 308 13.84 25.03 -1.23
CA ASP A 308 15.28 25.16 -0.99
C ASP A 308 15.57 24.86 0.50
N TRP A 309 16.44 23.86 0.76
CA TRP A 309 16.85 23.49 2.11
C TRP A 309 17.42 24.68 2.90
N ALA A 310 18.23 25.52 2.23
CA ALA A 310 18.83 26.69 2.85
C ALA A 310 17.81 27.80 3.23
N SER A 311 16.60 27.76 2.69
CA SER A 311 15.54 28.70 3.05
C SER A 311 14.82 28.35 4.36
N LEU A 312 15.07 27.16 4.91
CA LEU A 312 14.47 26.70 6.15
C LEU A 312 15.26 27.22 7.36
N SER A 313 14.58 27.46 8.47
CA SER A 313 15.22 27.70 9.76
C SER A 313 15.95 26.43 10.24
N GLU A 314 16.96 26.57 11.10
CA GLU A 314 17.67 25.43 11.71
C GLU A 314 16.72 24.44 12.39
N THR A 315 15.68 24.94 13.07
CA THR A 315 14.65 24.10 13.70
C THR A 315 13.88 23.29 12.68
N GLU A 316 13.52 23.87 11.54
CA GLU A 316 12.84 23.15 10.45
C GLU A 316 13.76 22.13 9.78
N GLN A 317 15.02 22.51 9.50
CA GLN A 317 16.02 21.58 8.96
C GLN A 317 16.18 20.36 9.86
N HIS A 318 16.35 20.58 11.17
CA HIS A 318 16.45 19.50 12.15
C HIS A 318 15.17 18.63 12.21
N LEU A 319 13.97 19.26 12.16
CA LEU A 319 12.70 18.54 12.11
C LEU A 319 12.59 17.66 10.87
N TYR A 320 12.91 18.18 9.69
CA TYR A 320 12.83 17.39 8.43
C TYR A 320 13.91 16.32 8.35
N ALA A 321 15.11 16.58 8.85
CA ALA A 321 16.16 15.57 9.00
C ALA A 321 15.71 14.42 9.93
N LYS A 322 15.11 14.74 11.07
CA LYS A 322 14.55 13.76 11.99
C LYS A 322 13.43 12.93 11.36
N LYS A 323 12.51 13.54 10.61
CA LYS A 323 11.44 12.84 9.90
C LYS A 323 12.00 11.78 8.94
N MET A 324 13.01 12.14 8.15
CA MET A 324 13.65 11.20 7.22
C MET A 324 14.45 10.12 7.96
N ALA A 325 15.05 10.44 9.11
CA ALA A 325 15.73 9.44 9.94
C ALA A 325 14.74 8.38 10.48
N VAL A 326 13.51 8.79 10.83
CA VAL A 326 12.44 7.85 11.24
C VAL A 326 12.04 6.96 10.07
N PHE A 327 11.83 7.52 8.88
CA PHE A 327 11.54 6.77 7.66
C PHE A 327 12.63 5.72 7.37
N ALA A 328 13.89 6.16 7.40
CA ALA A 328 15.03 5.27 7.16
C ALA A 328 15.12 4.15 8.21
N GLY A 329 14.89 4.47 9.49
CA GLY A 329 14.85 3.47 10.56
C GLY A 329 13.71 2.48 10.40
N MET A 330 12.55 2.91 9.89
CA MET A 330 11.41 2.04 9.64
C MET A 330 11.68 1.05 8.50
N LEU A 331 12.32 1.49 7.43
CA LEU A 331 12.72 0.63 6.31
C LEU A 331 13.86 -0.33 6.67
N ASP A 332 14.90 0.16 7.36
CA ASP A 332 16.00 -0.67 7.90
C ASP A 332 15.43 -1.80 8.79
N ASN A 333 14.47 -1.48 9.67
CA ASN A 333 13.82 -2.49 10.51
C ASN A 333 13.01 -3.50 9.68
N ALA A 334 12.32 -3.07 8.63
CA ALA A 334 11.62 -4.00 7.73
C ALA A 334 12.62 -4.95 7.04
N ASP A 335 13.76 -4.44 6.57
CA ASP A 335 14.82 -5.24 5.96
C ASP A 335 15.42 -6.26 6.93
N GLN A 336 15.66 -5.88 8.19
CA GLN A 336 16.12 -6.82 9.24
C GLN A 336 15.14 -7.99 9.41
N ASN A 337 13.84 -7.72 9.39
CA ASN A 337 12.80 -8.75 9.49
C ASN A 337 12.74 -9.63 8.23
N ILE A 338 12.95 -9.08 7.03
CA ILE A 338 13.14 -9.87 5.81
C ILE A 338 14.35 -10.81 5.98
N GLY A 339 15.44 -10.32 6.58
CA GLY A 339 16.61 -11.14 6.94
C GLY A 339 16.24 -12.33 7.80
N ARG A 340 15.44 -12.13 8.86
CA ARG A 340 14.97 -13.21 9.74
C ARG A 340 14.17 -14.28 8.97
N LEU A 341 13.29 -13.89 8.05
CA LEU A 341 12.56 -14.86 7.22
C LEU A 341 13.51 -15.66 6.31
N ARG A 342 14.48 -14.98 5.70
CA ARG A 342 15.49 -15.66 4.86
C ARG A 342 16.37 -16.62 5.66
N ASP A 343 16.79 -16.22 6.85
CA ASP A 343 17.59 -17.07 7.75
C ASP A 343 16.80 -18.31 8.19
N TYR A 344 15.51 -18.18 8.50
CA TYR A 344 14.63 -19.30 8.78
C TYR A 344 14.56 -20.27 7.59
N LEU A 345 14.35 -19.75 6.37
CA LEU A 345 14.31 -20.60 5.16
C LEU A 345 15.67 -21.29 4.90
N LYS A 346 16.78 -20.62 5.20
CA LYS A 346 18.12 -21.20 5.12
C LYS A 346 18.31 -22.33 6.14
N GLN A 347 17.96 -22.10 7.40
CA GLN A 347 18.05 -23.09 8.48
C GLN A 347 17.21 -24.34 8.23
N THR A 348 16.07 -24.17 7.54
CA THR A 348 15.15 -25.26 7.20
C THR A 348 15.43 -25.89 5.83
N GLY A 349 16.52 -25.49 5.14
CA GLY A 349 16.91 -26.04 3.83
C GLY A 349 15.99 -25.66 2.67
N GLN A 350 15.18 -24.60 2.81
CA GLN A 350 14.19 -24.19 1.80
C GLN A 350 14.66 -23.02 0.94
N LEU A 351 15.71 -22.28 1.37
CA LEU A 351 16.14 -21.04 0.73
C LEU A 351 16.46 -21.20 -0.77
N ASP A 352 17.20 -22.25 -1.13
CA ASP A 352 17.67 -22.48 -2.50
C ASP A 352 16.55 -22.88 -3.47
N ASN A 353 15.40 -23.34 -2.93
CA ASN A 353 14.19 -23.63 -3.72
C ASN A 353 13.09 -22.57 -3.46
N THR A 354 13.47 -21.33 -3.14
CA THR A 354 12.52 -20.24 -2.89
C THR A 354 12.79 -19.09 -3.85
N VAL A 355 11.73 -18.70 -4.56
CA VAL A 355 11.68 -17.46 -5.35
C VAL A 355 11.38 -16.31 -4.41
N PHE A 356 12.15 -15.22 -4.49
CA PHE A 356 11.85 -13.96 -3.80
C PHE A 356 11.44 -12.90 -4.82
N ILE A 357 10.35 -12.20 -4.51
CA ILE A 357 9.92 -11.02 -5.22
C ILE A 357 9.83 -9.88 -4.19
N VAL A 358 10.36 -8.70 -4.51
CA VAL A 358 10.28 -7.50 -3.66
C VAL A 358 9.76 -6.35 -4.49
N MET A 359 8.77 -5.62 -3.99
CA MET A 359 8.13 -4.51 -4.71
C MET A 359 7.59 -3.46 -3.74
N SER A 360 7.51 -2.20 -4.19
CA SER A 360 6.61 -1.20 -3.59
C SER A 360 5.26 -1.18 -4.32
N ASP A 361 4.17 -0.88 -3.62
CA ASP A 361 2.84 -0.84 -4.23
C ASP A 361 2.53 0.46 -4.99
N ASN A 362 3.20 1.55 -4.68
CA ASN A 362 3.20 2.83 -5.39
C ASN A 362 4.45 3.65 -5.03
N GLY A 363 4.61 4.80 -5.64
CA GLY A 363 5.67 5.73 -5.27
C GLY A 363 5.49 6.33 -3.88
N ALA A 364 6.50 7.05 -3.42
CA ALA A 364 6.58 7.65 -2.09
C ALA A 364 5.44 8.62 -1.79
N ASP A 365 4.97 8.64 -0.54
CA ASP A 365 3.88 9.50 -0.08
C ASP A 365 4.37 10.91 0.28
N ALA A 366 3.72 11.93 -0.27
CA ALA A 366 4.06 13.34 -0.10
C ALA A 366 3.20 14.09 0.94
N TYR A 367 2.39 13.39 1.70
CA TYR A 367 1.46 14.01 2.64
C TYR A 367 2.17 14.83 3.72
N GLU A 368 1.55 15.95 4.11
CA GLU A 368 1.95 16.77 5.26
C GLU A 368 0.74 17.18 6.09
N LEU A 369 0.85 17.06 7.43
CA LEU A 369 -0.25 17.38 8.35
C LEU A 369 -0.72 18.85 8.24
N ASN A 370 0.19 19.77 7.99
CA ASN A 370 -0.12 21.21 7.88
C ASN A 370 -0.94 21.55 6.63
N LYS A 371 -0.94 20.68 5.61
CA LYS A 371 -1.72 20.83 4.38
C LYS A 371 -3.14 20.25 4.50
N LEU A 372 -3.42 19.48 5.54
CA LEU A 372 -4.74 18.94 5.79
C LEU A 372 -5.72 20.00 6.28
N ASN A 373 -7.01 19.74 6.07
CA ASN A 373 -8.10 20.54 6.63
C ASN A 373 -8.02 20.64 8.16
N LEU A 374 -8.42 21.79 8.71
CA LEU A 374 -8.34 22.05 10.16
C LEU A 374 -8.95 20.94 11.04
N PRO A 375 -10.13 20.36 10.75
CA PRO A 375 -10.68 19.27 11.55
C PRO A 375 -9.75 18.03 11.64
N PHE A 376 -9.12 17.62 10.54
CA PHE A 376 -8.12 16.56 10.53
C PHE A 376 -6.90 16.91 11.38
N ARG A 377 -6.36 18.13 11.23
CA ARG A 377 -5.21 18.60 12.02
C ARG A 377 -5.52 18.59 13.52
N LEU A 378 -6.71 19.02 13.94
CA LEU A 378 -7.15 18.97 15.33
C LEU A 378 -7.27 17.54 15.84
N TRP A 379 -7.78 16.63 15.00
CA TRP A 379 -7.87 15.22 15.36
C TRP A 379 -6.46 14.61 15.59
N TYR A 380 -5.50 14.83 14.70
CA TYR A 380 -4.13 14.36 14.90
C TYR A 380 -3.51 14.92 16.20
N LYS A 381 -3.72 16.21 16.45
CA LYS A 381 -3.22 16.88 17.66
C LYS A 381 -3.83 16.32 18.95
N ALA A 382 -5.07 15.84 18.89
CA ALA A 382 -5.76 15.25 20.02
C ALA A 382 -5.38 13.78 20.27
N ASN A 383 -4.90 13.07 19.23
CA ASN A 383 -4.70 11.62 19.30
C ASN A 383 -3.24 11.18 19.29
N PHE A 384 -2.29 12.03 18.90
CA PHE A 384 -0.89 11.68 18.74
C PHE A 384 0.06 12.73 19.32
N ALA A 385 1.21 12.28 19.81
CA ALA A 385 2.33 13.13 20.13
C ALA A 385 3.01 13.59 18.82
N LEU A 386 3.16 14.90 18.65
CA LEU A 386 3.70 15.54 17.44
C LEU A 386 5.02 16.30 17.72
N GLY A 387 5.56 16.19 18.94
CA GLY A 387 6.83 16.80 19.34
C GLY A 387 8.00 16.14 18.62
N ILE A 388 9.05 16.91 18.34
CA ILE A 388 10.21 16.41 17.60
C ILE A 388 10.90 15.23 18.30
N ASP A 389 10.91 15.24 19.64
CA ASP A 389 11.50 14.17 20.45
C ASP A 389 10.65 12.91 20.48
N ASP A 390 9.35 13.02 20.17
CA ASP A 390 8.40 11.91 20.14
C ASP A 390 8.40 11.16 18.80
N LEU A 391 8.85 11.82 17.72
CA LEU A 391 8.72 11.31 16.36
C LEU A 391 9.34 9.92 16.20
N GLY A 392 8.53 8.99 15.69
CA GLY A 392 8.90 7.60 15.45
C GLY A 392 8.59 6.65 16.60
N ARG A 393 8.28 7.15 17.79
CA ARG A 393 8.00 6.36 18.99
C ARG A 393 6.53 5.95 19.09
N PRO A 394 6.18 4.99 19.96
CA PRO A 394 4.79 4.62 20.24
C PRO A 394 3.93 5.85 20.57
N GLY A 395 2.73 5.93 19.96
CA GLY A 395 1.81 7.04 20.15
C GLY A 395 2.17 8.32 19.42
N SER A 396 3.25 8.37 18.65
CA SER A 396 3.59 9.50 17.78
C SER A 396 3.00 9.36 16.38
N TYR A 397 2.92 10.49 15.68
CA TYR A 397 2.55 10.52 14.27
C TYR A 397 3.48 11.44 13.48
N VAL A 398 3.96 10.95 12.36
CA VAL A 398 4.80 11.73 11.46
C VAL A 398 4.64 11.30 10.00
N HIS A 399 4.67 12.31 9.12
CA HIS A 399 4.93 12.21 7.68
C HIS A 399 6.22 12.94 7.36
N TYR A 400 6.99 12.49 6.39
CA TYR A 400 8.24 13.17 6.03
C TYR A 400 8.06 14.30 5.01
N GLY A 401 6.91 14.36 4.32
CA GLY A 401 6.54 15.47 3.46
C GLY A 401 7.01 15.35 2.02
N GLN A 402 6.51 16.26 1.17
CA GLN A 402 6.74 16.19 -0.27
C GLN A 402 8.21 16.36 -0.68
N ASP A 403 8.99 17.16 0.06
CA ASP A 403 10.40 17.40 -0.24
C ASP A 403 11.20 16.09 -0.18
N TRP A 404 10.98 15.28 0.86
CA TRP A 404 11.58 13.96 0.99
C TRP A 404 10.94 12.90 0.08
N ALA A 405 9.65 13.02 -0.25
CA ALA A 405 9.02 12.12 -1.21
C ALA A 405 9.67 12.21 -2.60
N GLU A 406 10.05 13.42 -3.06
CA GLU A 406 10.80 13.59 -4.31
C GLU A 406 12.24 13.03 -4.22
N VAL A 407 12.83 12.96 -3.02
CA VAL A 407 14.11 12.23 -2.82
C VAL A 407 13.90 10.73 -2.92
N SER A 408 12.87 10.20 -2.25
CA SER A 408 12.52 8.78 -2.28
C SER A 408 12.22 8.30 -3.71
N ASN A 409 11.61 9.13 -4.54
CA ASN A 409 11.32 8.82 -5.94
C ASN A 409 12.46 9.13 -6.92
N THR A 410 13.64 9.56 -6.42
CA THR A 410 14.78 9.88 -7.31
C THR A 410 14.99 8.80 -8.38
N PRO A 411 15.13 9.18 -9.68
CA PRO A 411 15.24 10.54 -10.21
C PRO A 411 13.90 11.13 -10.69
N PHE A 412 12.80 10.40 -10.56
CA PHE A 412 11.51 10.65 -11.18
C PHE A 412 10.77 11.82 -10.52
N PRO A 413 9.98 12.57 -11.30
CA PRO A 413 9.17 13.67 -10.79
C PRO A 413 7.91 13.18 -10.09
N LEU A 414 7.42 13.98 -9.16
CA LEU A 414 6.18 13.77 -8.44
C LEU A 414 6.19 12.53 -7.51
N PHE A 415 5.00 12.05 -7.09
CA PHE A 415 4.85 11.09 -5.99
C PHE A 415 3.47 10.42 -6.02
N LYS A 416 3.18 9.57 -5.05
CA LYS A 416 1.90 8.87 -4.81
C LYS A 416 0.69 9.76 -5.10
N GLY A 417 -0.32 9.21 -5.77
CA GLY A 417 -1.53 9.91 -6.18
C GLY A 417 -1.37 10.76 -7.43
N THR A 418 -0.21 10.69 -8.12
CA THR A 418 0.03 11.38 -9.40
C THR A 418 0.36 10.39 -10.51
N SER A 419 0.16 10.80 -11.76
CA SER A 419 0.54 10.02 -12.93
C SER A 419 1.96 10.29 -13.43
N GLY A 420 2.76 11.10 -12.69
CA GLY A 420 4.19 11.21 -12.94
C GLY A 420 4.93 9.91 -12.63
N GLU A 421 6.12 9.73 -13.24
CA GLU A 421 6.91 8.51 -13.02
C GLU A 421 7.21 8.26 -11.53
N GLY A 422 7.39 9.30 -10.70
CA GLY A 422 7.60 9.15 -9.26
C GLY A 422 6.37 8.62 -8.49
N GLY A 423 5.16 8.72 -9.06
CA GLY A 423 3.96 8.13 -8.47
C GLY A 423 3.75 6.67 -8.86
N MET A 424 4.21 6.27 -10.05
CA MET A 424 3.85 5.00 -10.69
C MET A 424 5.03 4.05 -10.89
N ARG A 425 6.26 4.55 -11.05
CA ARG A 425 7.45 3.73 -11.29
C ARG A 425 8.12 3.38 -9.97
N VAL A 426 8.16 2.08 -9.67
CA VAL A 426 8.56 1.56 -8.35
C VAL A 426 9.72 0.57 -8.45
N PRO A 427 10.45 0.33 -7.35
CA PRO A 427 11.44 -0.75 -7.33
C PRO A 427 10.72 -2.10 -7.40
N PHE A 428 11.22 -2.98 -8.29
CA PHE A 428 10.76 -4.35 -8.43
C PHE A 428 11.96 -5.29 -8.63
N ILE A 429 12.05 -6.33 -7.81
CA ILE A 429 13.14 -7.30 -7.79
C ILE A 429 12.57 -8.70 -7.87
N VAL A 430 13.14 -9.56 -8.72
CA VAL A 430 12.82 -10.99 -8.78
C VAL A 430 14.12 -11.79 -8.69
N SER A 431 14.19 -12.71 -7.75
CA SER A 431 15.26 -13.69 -7.63
C SER A 431 14.69 -15.11 -7.71
N TYR A 432 15.13 -15.86 -8.68
CA TYR A 432 14.76 -17.27 -8.87
C TYR A 432 16.02 -18.11 -9.06
N PRO A 433 16.54 -18.72 -7.99
CA PRO A 433 17.80 -19.46 -8.04
C PRO A 433 17.82 -20.52 -9.14
N GLY A 434 18.90 -20.52 -9.95
CA GLY A 434 19.11 -21.50 -11.02
C GLY A 434 18.17 -21.37 -12.24
N ARG A 435 17.33 -20.34 -12.33
CA ARG A 435 16.43 -20.11 -13.47
C ARG A 435 16.49 -18.69 -14.02
N ILE A 436 16.70 -17.68 -13.19
CA ILE A 436 16.88 -16.27 -13.60
C ILE A 436 18.34 -15.90 -13.38
N PRO A 437 19.00 -15.21 -14.34
CA PRO A 437 20.37 -14.71 -14.16
C PRO A 437 20.48 -13.78 -12.94
N SER A 438 21.61 -13.84 -12.24
CA SER A 438 21.86 -12.98 -11.09
C SER A 438 22.49 -11.63 -11.50
N GLY A 439 22.18 -10.56 -10.74
CA GLY A 439 22.77 -9.23 -10.88
C GLY A 439 22.28 -8.41 -12.07
N GLY A 440 21.25 -8.87 -12.80
CA GLY A 440 20.72 -8.21 -13.99
C GLY A 440 19.93 -6.93 -13.69
N VAL A 441 19.79 -6.08 -14.73
CA VAL A 441 18.86 -4.94 -14.78
C VAL A 441 17.96 -5.09 -16.00
N ALA A 442 16.66 -5.30 -15.77
CA ALA A 442 15.64 -5.28 -16.81
C ALA A 442 15.19 -3.84 -17.07
N ARG A 443 15.20 -3.42 -18.34
CA ARG A 443 14.80 -2.07 -18.77
C ARG A 443 13.48 -2.05 -19.52
N GLU A 444 12.99 -3.21 -19.87
CA GLU A 444 11.73 -3.38 -20.57
C GLU A 444 10.57 -2.97 -19.67
N PHE A 445 9.54 -2.38 -20.27
CA PHE A 445 8.33 -1.99 -19.57
C PHE A 445 7.61 -3.22 -19.00
N ALA A 446 7.21 -3.12 -17.73
CA ALA A 446 6.32 -4.08 -17.07
C ALA A 446 5.35 -3.31 -16.14
N TYR A 447 4.20 -3.93 -15.90
CA TYR A 447 3.14 -3.32 -15.11
C TYR A 447 2.60 -4.28 -14.04
N VAL A 448 2.01 -3.77 -12.99
CA VAL A 448 1.57 -4.58 -11.83
C VAL A 448 0.57 -5.69 -12.19
N THR A 449 -0.21 -5.54 -13.27
CA THR A 449 -1.07 -6.62 -13.78
C THR A 449 -0.29 -7.86 -14.25
N ASP A 450 0.99 -7.71 -14.58
CA ASP A 450 1.89 -8.80 -15.02
C ASP A 450 2.33 -9.70 -13.86
N PHE A 451 2.13 -9.25 -12.62
CA PHE A 451 2.51 -9.99 -11.43
C PHE A 451 1.77 -11.33 -11.33
N LEU A 452 0.44 -11.33 -11.44
CA LEU A 452 -0.36 -12.54 -11.34
C LEU A 452 0.03 -13.60 -12.39
N PRO A 453 0.08 -13.30 -13.71
CA PRO A 453 0.50 -14.29 -14.70
C PRO A 453 1.94 -14.74 -14.50
N THR A 454 2.84 -13.90 -14.00
CA THR A 454 4.22 -14.28 -13.72
C THR A 454 4.31 -15.28 -12.56
N VAL A 455 3.59 -15.03 -11.47
CA VAL A 455 3.56 -15.96 -10.31
C VAL A 455 2.98 -17.31 -10.70
N LEU A 456 1.89 -17.33 -11.48
CA LEU A 456 1.30 -18.56 -11.98
C LEU A 456 2.25 -19.33 -12.90
N ASP A 457 2.97 -18.65 -13.80
CA ASP A 457 3.95 -19.25 -14.71
C ASP A 457 5.16 -19.82 -13.95
N ILE A 458 5.67 -19.11 -12.95
CA ILE A 458 6.70 -19.62 -12.01
C ILE A 458 6.21 -20.90 -11.31
N ALA A 459 4.95 -20.91 -10.89
CA ALA A 459 4.32 -22.02 -10.19
C ALA A 459 3.92 -23.20 -11.11
N GLY A 460 3.98 -23.03 -12.44
CA GLY A 460 3.50 -24.01 -13.41
C GLY A 460 1.97 -24.19 -13.38
N ILE A 461 1.25 -23.10 -13.07
CA ILE A 461 -0.22 -23.06 -13.02
C ILE A 461 -0.72 -22.33 -14.26
N PRO A 462 -1.66 -22.91 -15.04
CA PRO A 462 -2.20 -22.25 -16.21
C PRO A 462 -2.90 -20.92 -15.86
N LEU A 463 -2.73 -19.91 -16.71
CA LEU A 463 -3.45 -18.64 -16.58
C LEU A 463 -4.95 -18.91 -16.83
N PRO A 464 -5.86 -18.48 -15.93
CA PRO A 464 -7.29 -18.70 -16.12
C PRO A 464 -7.85 -17.84 -17.25
N GLY A 465 -8.94 -18.31 -17.87
CA GLY A 465 -9.73 -17.57 -18.85
C GLY A 465 -10.72 -16.60 -18.20
N ASP A 466 -11.80 -16.33 -18.90
CA ASP A 466 -12.94 -15.52 -18.46
C ASP A 466 -14.00 -16.34 -17.70
N GLU A 467 -13.76 -17.64 -17.49
CA GLU A 467 -14.58 -18.52 -16.66
C GLU A 467 -13.69 -19.29 -15.69
N TYR A 468 -14.09 -19.35 -14.42
CA TYR A 468 -13.39 -20.09 -13.37
C TYR A 468 -14.38 -20.63 -12.33
N GLN A 469 -14.34 -21.95 -12.11
CA GLN A 469 -15.26 -22.65 -11.20
C GLN A 469 -16.75 -22.34 -11.46
N GLY A 470 -17.15 -22.27 -12.74
CA GLY A 470 -18.52 -22.01 -13.16
C GLY A 470 -18.99 -20.56 -13.00
N LYS A 471 -18.05 -19.64 -12.69
CA LYS A 471 -18.33 -18.19 -12.62
C LYS A 471 -17.64 -17.47 -13.77
N LYS A 472 -18.36 -16.53 -14.39
CA LYS A 472 -17.78 -15.61 -15.35
C LYS A 472 -17.00 -14.55 -14.61
N LEU A 473 -15.70 -14.44 -14.89
CA LEU A 473 -14.79 -13.49 -14.28
C LEU A 473 -14.08 -12.66 -15.36
N HIS A 474 -13.52 -11.54 -14.96
CA HIS A 474 -12.66 -10.77 -15.85
C HIS A 474 -11.35 -11.53 -16.09
N ARG A 475 -11.07 -11.83 -17.37
CA ARG A 475 -9.81 -12.45 -17.76
C ARG A 475 -8.62 -11.55 -17.39
N PRO A 476 -7.55 -12.10 -16.77
CA PRO A 476 -6.33 -11.34 -16.54
C PRO A 476 -5.75 -10.77 -17.84
N THR A 477 -5.37 -9.51 -17.82
CA THR A 477 -4.86 -8.77 -18.99
C THR A 477 -3.34 -8.65 -18.99
N GLY A 478 -2.69 -8.85 -17.85
CA GLY A 478 -1.24 -8.84 -17.73
C GLY A 478 -0.57 -10.01 -18.45
N ARG A 479 0.75 -9.90 -18.63
CA ARG A 479 1.60 -10.90 -19.31
C ARG A 479 2.66 -11.42 -18.34
N SER A 480 3.04 -12.70 -18.49
CA SER A 480 4.16 -13.25 -17.71
C SER A 480 5.49 -12.58 -18.07
N MET A 481 6.18 -12.08 -17.06
CA MET A 481 7.55 -11.56 -17.18
C MET A 481 8.59 -12.69 -17.29
N LEU A 482 8.22 -13.94 -16.93
CA LEU A 482 9.17 -15.05 -16.84
C LEU A 482 9.91 -15.35 -18.14
N PRO A 483 9.27 -15.37 -19.33
CA PRO A 483 9.98 -15.60 -20.58
C PRO A 483 11.08 -14.55 -20.85
N MET A 484 10.82 -13.29 -20.53
CA MET A 484 11.82 -12.21 -20.68
C MET A 484 12.95 -12.39 -19.65
N LEU A 485 12.63 -12.70 -18.41
CA LEU A 485 13.61 -12.94 -17.34
C LEU A 485 14.51 -14.14 -17.63
N GLU A 486 14.02 -15.15 -18.36
CA GLU A 486 14.79 -16.32 -18.81
C GLU A 486 15.55 -16.07 -20.13
N GLY A 487 15.46 -14.88 -20.71
CA GLY A 487 16.09 -14.56 -22.00
C GLY A 487 15.41 -15.20 -23.22
N LYS A 488 14.18 -15.71 -23.07
CA LYS A 488 13.37 -16.34 -24.13
C LYS A 488 12.51 -15.34 -24.91
N ALA A 489 12.29 -14.16 -24.37
CA ALA A 489 11.59 -13.05 -25.02
C ALA A 489 12.37 -11.75 -24.81
N ALA A 490 12.28 -10.86 -25.79
CA ALA A 490 12.97 -9.55 -25.74
C ALA A 490 12.25 -8.56 -24.82
N ALA A 491 10.94 -8.65 -24.66
CA ALA A 491 10.12 -7.75 -23.87
C ALA A 491 8.90 -8.49 -23.26
N VAL A 492 8.29 -7.89 -22.25
CA VAL A 492 7.02 -8.36 -21.66
C VAL A 492 5.85 -7.93 -22.55
N HIS A 493 5.82 -6.67 -22.94
CA HIS A 493 4.79 -6.09 -23.80
C HIS A 493 5.35 -5.74 -25.19
N PRO A 494 4.64 -6.08 -26.28
CA PRO A 494 4.96 -5.55 -27.59
C PRO A 494 4.72 -4.03 -27.62
N PRO A 495 5.39 -3.27 -28.48
CA PRO A 495 5.24 -1.80 -28.56
C PRO A 495 3.83 -1.30 -28.91
N THR A 496 2.95 -2.22 -29.37
CA THR A 496 1.57 -1.94 -29.71
C THR A 496 0.60 -2.01 -28.53
N ASP A 497 1.01 -2.63 -27.43
CA ASP A 497 0.16 -2.70 -26.24
C ASP A 497 -0.01 -1.31 -25.64
N THR A 498 -1.24 -1.03 -25.19
CA THR A 498 -1.58 0.18 -24.46
C THR A 498 -1.94 -0.14 -23.02
N ILE A 499 -1.38 0.60 -22.08
CA ILE A 499 -1.66 0.48 -20.65
C ILE A 499 -2.06 1.84 -20.12
N GLY A 500 -3.34 1.96 -19.77
CA GLY A 500 -3.90 3.19 -19.24
C GLY A 500 -3.96 3.19 -17.71
N PHE A 501 -4.13 4.37 -17.16
CA PHE A 501 -4.34 4.61 -15.74
C PHE A 501 -5.24 5.84 -15.56
N GLU A 502 -6.19 5.76 -14.63
CA GLU A 502 -6.90 6.88 -14.03
C GLU A 502 -7.03 6.61 -12.53
N GLY A 503 -6.82 7.58 -11.70
CA GLY A 503 -7.08 7.50 -10.26
C GLY A 503 -6.93 8.85 -9.59
N THR A 504 -7.91 9.24 -8.79
CA THR A 504 -7.91 10.51 -8.04
C THR A 504 -7.71 11.78 -8.89
N GLY A 505 -8.09 11.74 -10.19
CA GLY A 505 -7.90 12.83 -11.14
C GLY A 505 -6.50 12.91 -11.76
N ALA A 506 -5.68 11.88 -11.57
CA ALA A 506 -4.43 11.68 -12.30
C ALA A 506 -4.66 10.66 -13.42
N GLU A 507 -4.16 10.94 -14.60
CA GLU A 507 -4.44 10.19 -15.83
C GLU A 507 -3.14 9.90 -16.58
N ALA A 508 -2.99 8.70 -17.15
CA ALA A 508 -1.87 8.34 -18.02
C ALA A 508 -2.22 7.25 -19.03
N LEU A 509 -1.47 7.19 -20.13
CA LEU A 509 -1.43 6.05 -21.04
C LEU A 509 -0.01 5.84 -21.53
N TYR A 510 0.43 4.59 -21.48
CA TYR A 510 1.71 4.11 -22.02
C TYR A 510 1.49 3.34 -23.30
N LYS A 511 2.34 3.58 -24.32
CA LYS A 511 2.39 2.83 -25.58
C LYS A 511 3.79 2.86 -26.15
N GLY A 512 4.43 1.70 -26.23
CA GLY A 512 5.82 1.62 -26.67
C GLY A 512 6.74 2.49 -25.82
N ASP A 513 7.48 3.41 -26.45
CA ASP A 513 8.38 4.34 -25.75
C ASP A 513 7.66 5.60 -25.20
N TYR A 514 6.39 5.79 -25.52
CA TYR A 514 5.67 7.03 -25.25
C TYR A 514 4.70 6.91 -24.08
N LYS A 515 4.56 8.02 -23.39
CA LYS A 515 3.56 8.22 -22.33
C LYS A 515 2.86 9.56 -22.53
N ILE A 516 1.53 9.56 -22.41
CA ILE A 516 0.79 10.79 -22.11
C ILE A 516 0.41 10.79 -20.63
N ALA A 517 0.44 11.96 -20.01
CA ALA A 517 0.10 12.12 -18.59
C ALA A 517 -0.62 13.44 -18.34
N ARG A 518 -1.53 13.43 -17.36
CA ARG A 518 -2.25 14.62 -16.87
C ARG A 518 -2.38 14.54 -15.36
N ASN A 519 -1.98 15.61 -14.67
CA ASN A 519 -2.10 15.74 -13.22
C ASN A 519 -2.90 16.99 -12.86
N ALA A 520 -4.16 16.81 -12.47
CA ALA A 520 -5.03 17.92 -12.15
C ALA A 520 -4.72 18.57 -10.78
N THR A 521 -4.22 17.80 -9.81
CA THR A 521 -4.00 18.27 -8.42
C THR A 521 -2.59 18.82 -8.19
N PHE A 522 -1.55 18.15 -8.72
CA PHE A 522 -0.14 18.49 -8.48
C PHE A 522 0.59 18.91 -9.76
N GLY A 523 -0.13 19.25 -10.80
CA GLY A 523 0.36 19.75 -12.08
C GLY A 523 -0.49 20.93 -12.57
N ASP A 524 -0.35 21.26 -13.84
CA ASP A 524 -1.11 22.33 -14.50
C ASP A 524 -2.48 21.87 -15.03
N GLY A 525 -2.81 20.59 -14.86
CA GLY A 525 -4.06 20.00 -15.35
C GLY A 525 -4.12 19.79 -16.86
N GLN A 526 -3.01 19.99 -17.57
CA GLN A 526 -2.90 19.79 -19.01
C GLN A 526 -2.33 18.40 -19.32
N TRP A 527 -2.59 17.94 -20.54
CA TRP A 527 -2.00 16.72 -21.05
C TRP A 527 -0.62 16.99 -21.66
N HIS A 528 0.36 16.19 -21.26
CA HIS A 528 1.73 16.21 -21.75
C HIS A 528 2.08 14.91 -22.46
N LEU A 529 3.06 14.94 -23.37
CA LEU A 529 3.60 13.77 -24.07
C LEU A 529 5.09 13.63 -23.77
N TYR A 530 5.49 12.45 -23.35
CA TYR A 530 6.91 12.13 -23.07
C TYR A 530 7.38 10.92 -23.85
N ASN A 531 8.68 10.86 -24.17
CA ASN A 531 9.34 9.65 -24.67
C ASN A 531 10.23 9.08 -23.56
N LEU A 532 9.75 8.09 -22.83
CA LEU A 532 10.41 7.56 -21.63
C LEU A 532 11.70 6.79 -21.90
N ARG A 533 11.94 6.35 -23.14
CA ARG A 533 13.22 5.74 -23.51
C ARG A 533 14.34 6.77 -23.64
N LEU A 534 14.06 7.96 -24.17
CA LEU A 534 15.00 9.05 -24.34
C LEU A 534 15.07 9.97 -23.13
N ASP A 535 13.92 10.20 -22.50
CA ASP A 535 13.72 11.07 -21.35
C ASP A 535 12.87 10.38 -20.27
N PRO A 536 13.44 9.43 -19.53
CA PRO A 536 12.72 8.75 -18.44
C PRO A 536 12.39 9.68 -17.28
N LEU A 537 12.87 10.95 -17.31
CA LEU A 537 12.70 11.94 -16.24
C LEU A 537 11.53 12.90 -16.51
N GLU A 538 10.78 12.69 -17.61
CA GLU A 538 9.65 13.54 -17.99
C GLU A 538 9.99 15.04 -18.03
N SER A 539 11.21 15.37 -18.47
CA SER A 539 11.73 16.73 -18.45
C SER A 539 11.34 17.56 -19.68
N THR A 540 10.92 16.92 -20.77
CA THR A 540 10.60 17.56 -22.05
C THR A 540 9.25 17.12 -22.56
N ASP A 541 8.28 18.06 -22.59
CA ASP A 541 6.98 17.83 -23.23
C ASP A 541 7.09 17.88 -24.75
N LEU A 542 6.64 16.81 -25.39
CA LEU A 542 6.66 16.63 -26.85
C LEU A 542 5.29 16.87 -27.51
N ALA A 543 4.25 17.25 -26.77
CA ALA A 543 2.90 17.39 -27.31
C ALA A 543 2.81 18.37 -28.50
N ALA A 544 3.51 19.50 -28.42
CA ALA A 544 3.54 20.48 -29.49
C ALA A 544 4.45 20.07 -30.67
N SER A 545 5.55 19.36 -30.42
CA SER A 545 6.51 18.94 -31.45
C SER A 545 6.12 17.63 -32.15
N GLN A 546 5.31 16.78 -31.51
CA GLN A 546 4.84 15.50 -32.04
C GLN A 546 3.31 15.36 -31.97
N PRO A 547 2.55 16.26 -32.60
CA PRO A 547 1.09 16.32 -32.45
C PRO A 547 0.34 15.09 -32.97
N ALA A 548 0.91 14.36 -33.93
CA ALA A 548 0.31 13.14 -34.47
C ALA A 548 0.31 12.02 -33.42
N ILE A 549 1.44 11.78 -32.77
CA ILE A 549 1.57 10.78 -31.68
C ILE A 549 0.70 11.19 -30.49
N PHE A 550 0.73 12.45 -30.10
CA PHE A 550 -0.10 12.97 -29.03
C PHE A 550 -1.59 12.73 -29.29
N LYS A 551 -2.07 13.01 -30.50
CA LYS A 551 -3.48 12.78 -30.89
C LYS A 551 -3.83 11.30 -30.88
N GLU A 552 -2.93 10.42 -31.36
CA GLU A 552 -3.11 8.98 -31.36
C GLU A 552 -3.27 8.46 -29.91
N LEU A 553 -2.33 8.77 -29.02
CA LEU A 553 -2.38 8.29 -27.63
C LEU A 553 -3.60 8.84 -26.87
N ARG A 554 -4.03 10.07 -27.16
CA ARG A 554 -5.27 10.63 -26.62
C ARG A 554 -6.51 9.83 -27.03
N ALA A 555 -6.61 9.45 -28.30
CA ALA A 555 -7.70 8.62 -28.80
C ALA A 555 -7.67 7.21 -28.16
N GLU A 556 -6.50 6.63 -27.98
CA GLU A 556 -6.33 5.35 -27.30
C GLU A 556 -6.69 5.42 -25.80
N TYR A 557 -6.45 6.55 -25.17
CA TYR A 557 -6.88 6.78 -23.79
C TYR A 557 -8.41 6.79 -23.67
N ASP A 558 -9.12 7.40 -24.62
CA ASP A 558 -10.59 7.36 -24.65
C ASP A 558 -11.11 5.92 -24.80
N VAL A 559 -10.41 5.09 -25.58
CA VAL A 559 -10.71 3.64 -25.71
C VAL A 559 -10.46 2.93 -24.38
N TYR A 560 -9.35 3.25 -23.67
CA TYR A 560 -9.06 2.70 -22.35
C TYR A 560 -10.19 3.02 -21.35
N LEU A 561 -10.62 4.28 -21.27
CA LEU A 561 -11.69 4.71 -20.37
C LEU A 561 -12.97 3.88 -20.60
N LYS A 562 -13.36 3.73 -21.86
CA LYS A 562 -14.55 2.97 -22.25
C LYS A 562 -14.44 1.49 -21.91
N ASN A 563 -13.30 0.87 -22.23
CA ASN A 563 -13.10 -0.57 -22.07
C ASN A 563 -13.06 -1.01 -20.61
N ASN A 564 -12.62 -0.13 -19.72
CA ASN A 564 -12.50 -0.42 -18.28
C ASN A 564 -13.66 0.17 -17.45
N GLY A 565 -14.62 0.86 -18.09
CA GLY A 565 -15.77 1.47 -17.39
C GLY A 565 -15.35 2.59 -16.45
N VAL A 566 -14.32 3.35 -16.83
CA VAL A 566 -13.80 4.45 -16.02
C VAL A 566 -14.83 5.57 -15.92
N VAL A 567 -15.12 6.00 -14.71
CA VAL A 567 -15.94 7.17 -14.40
C VAL A 567 -15.02 8.28 -13.89
N LEU A 568 -14.70 9.24 -14.73
CA LEU A 568 -13.88 10.38 -14.35
C LEU A 568 -14.54 11.15 -13.20
N PRO A 569 -13.77 11.71 -12.26
CA PRO A 569 -14.30 12.60 -11.23
C PRO A 569 -15.04 13.78 -11.87
N HIS A 570 -16.07 14.28 -11.18
CA HIS A 570 -16.82 15.45 -11.66
C HIS A 570 -15.93 16.70 -11.77
N GLU A 571 -16.35 17.67 -12.58
CA GLU A 571 -15.66 18.95 -12.69
C GLU A 571 -15.53 19.64 -11.32
N GLY A 572 -14.38 20.23 -11.04
CA GLY A 572 -14.07 20.86 -9.74
C GLY A 572 -13.77 19.88 -8.61
N TYR A 573 -13.53 18.59 -8.92
CA TYR A 573 -13.09 17.61 -7.94
C TYR A 573 -11.76 18.05 -7.31
N ASP A 574 -11.72 17.99 -5.96
CA ASP A 574 -10.54 18.25 -5.13
C ASP A 574 -10.43 17.12 -4.11
N PRO A 575 -9.36 16.30 -4.15
CA PRO A 575 -9.22 15.13 -3.29
C PRO A 575 -9.16 15.49 -1.78
N LEU A 576 -8.64 16.66 -1.40
CA LEU A 576 -8.60 17.07 0.02
C LEU A 576 -9.98 17.48 0.56
N ARG A 577 -10.78 18.15 -0.27
CA ARG A 577 -12.18 18.44 0.07
C ARG A 577 -13.01 17.18 0.12
N GLN A 578 -12.79 16.27 -0.84
CA GLN A 578 -13.51 15.00 -0.89
C GLN A 578 -13.13 14.09 0.29
N LEU A 579 -11.84 14.08 0.70
CA LEU A 579 -11.37 13.40 1.90
C LEU A 579 -12.17 13.83 3.14
N LEU A 580 -12.30 15.14 3.36
CA LEU A 580 -13.06 15.67 4.48
C LEU A 580 -14.54 15.27 4.38
N LYS A 581 -15.15 15.42 3.20
CA LYS A 581 -16.57 15.10 2.97
C LYS A 581 -16.88 13.63 3.24
N ASN A 582 -16.08 12.72 2.69
CA ASN A 582 -16.29 11.28 2.81
C ASN A 582 -16.13 10.79 4.25
N ASN A 583 -15.19 11.38 4.98
CA ASN A 583 -14.83 10.89 6.31
C ASN A 583 -15.37 11.77 7.46
N TRP A 584 -16.17 12.79 7.15
CA TRP A 584 -16.80 13.66 8.15
C TRP A 584 -17.59 12.89 9.24
N PRO A 585 -18.43 11.91 8.91
CA PRO A 585 -19.17 11.16 9.94
C PRO A 585 -18.27 10.38 10.90
N VAL A 586 -17.17 9.81 10.41
CA VAL A 586 -16.18 9.09 11.23
C VAL A 586 -15.45 10.06 12.14
N LEU A 587 -14.96 11.17 11.57
CA LEU A 587 -14.26 12.22 12.30
C LEU A 587 -15.10 12.78 13.45
N VAL A 588 -16.37 13.11 13.19
CA VAL A 588 -17.30 13.61 14.22
C VAL A 588 -17.50 12.58 15.33
N ARG A 589 -17.70 11.30 15.00
CA ARG A 589 -17.85 10.23 16.00
C ARG A 589 -16.62 10.07 16.86
N GLN A 590 -15.42 10.11 16.27
CA GLN A 590 -14.16 9.99 17.01
C GLN A 590 -13.89 11.23 17.89
N MET A 591 -14.34 12.41 17.49
CA MET A 591 -14.19 13.65 18.24
C MET A 591 -15.38 13.94 19.18
N ALA A 592 -16.40 13.11 19.23
CA ALA A 592 -17.64 13.39 19.98
C ALA A 592 -17.40 13.76 21.45
N GLY A 593 -16.48 13.09 22.14
CA GLY A 593 -16.13 13.41 23.53
C GLY A 593 -15.54 14.81 23.67
N VAL A 594 -14.60 15.18 22.79
CA VAL A 594 -13.96 16.51 22.78
C VAL A 594 -14.98 17.59 22.44
N LEU A 595 -15.85 17.35 21.46
CA LEU A 595 -16.90 18.28 21.04
C LEU A 595 -17.93 18.47 22.15
N THR A 596 -18.28 17.44 22.87
CA THR A 596 -19.22 17.51 24.02
C THR A 596 -18.62 18.37 25.13
N VAL A 597 -17.37 18.15 25.51
CA VAL A 597 -16.67 18.97 26.52
C VAL A 597 -16.58 20.43 26.08
N ALA A 598 -16.21 20.69 24.82
CA ALA A 598 -16.16 22.04 24.27
C ALA A 598 -17.53 22.73 24.29
N ALA A 599 -18.61 22.02 23.94
CA ALA A 599 -19.96 22.55 23.99
C ALA A 599 -20.39 22.90 25.43
N VAL A 600 -20.11 22.03 26.40
CA VAL A 600 -20.40 22.29 27.82
C VAL A 600 -19.66 23.52 28.33
N LEU A 601 -18.36 23.65 27.99
CA LEU A 601 -17.56 24.82 28.37
C LEU A 601 -18.11 26.11 27.71
N LEU A 602 -18.50 26.05 26.45
CA LEU A 602 -19.08 27.20 25.74
C LEU A 602 -20.40 27.64 26.36
N VAL A 603 -21.29 26.67 26.69
CA VAL A 603 -22.55 26.96 27.39
C VAL A 603 -22.29 27.56 28.76
N GLY A 604 -21.32 27.06 29.51
CA GLY A 604 -20.89 27.63 30.79
C GLY A 604 -20.38 29.05 30.65
N LEU A 605 -19.55 29.36 29.66
CA LEU A 605 -19.06 30.69 29.37
C LEU A 605 -20.19 31.67 28.98
N LEU A 606 -21.12 31.21 28.13
CA LEU A 606 -22.29 32.01 27.76
C LEU A 606 -23.18 32.29 28.95
N ALA A 607 -23.43 31.29 29.80
CA ALA A 607 -24.21 31.46 31.03
C ALA A 607 -23.56 32.46 32.00
N THR A 608 -22.23 32.42 32.18
CA THR A 608 -21.50 33.37 33.02
C THR A 608 -21.52 34.78 32.44
N ALA A 609 -21.39 34.91 31.11
CA ALA A 609 -21.48 36.21 30.43
C ALA A 609 -22.88 36.80 30.57
N VAL A 610 -23.95 36.02 30.36
CA VAL A 610 -25.35 36.44 30.55
C VAL A 610 -25.60 36.84 32.02
N TYR A 611 -25.07 36.07 32.97
CA TYR A 611 -25.17 36.39 34.39
C TYR A 611 -24.48 37.69 34.73
N GLY A 612 -23.26 37.91 34.23
CA GLY A 612 -22.49 39.15 34.39
C GLY A 612 -23.22 40.39 33.86
N VAL A 613 -23.79 40.28 32.64
CA VAL A 613 -24.59 41.35 32.03
C VAL A 613 -25.87 41.63 32.83
N ARG A 614 -26.54 40.60 33.30
CA ARG A 614 -27.74 40.73 34.14
C ARG A 614 -27.41 41.41 35.50
N ARG A 615 -26.29 41.02 36.13
CA ARG A 615 -25.82 41.61 37.39
C ARG A 615 -25.44 43.09 37.20
N TRP A 616 -24.71 43.42 36.14
CA TRP A 616 -24.34 44.78 35.77
C TRP A 616 -25.58 45.67 35.54
N ARG A 617 -26.57 45.21 34.76
CA ARG A 617 -27.82 45.92 34.51
C ARG A 617 -28.66 46.15 35.78
N ARG A 618 -28.56 45.26 36.75
CA ARG A 618 -29.22 45.46 38.08
C ARG A 618 -28.51 46.57 38.89
N GLN A 619 -27.20 46.61 38.88
CA GLN A 619 -26.39 47.62 39.56
C GLN A 619 -26.61 49.04 38.98
N VAL A 620 -26.68 49.17 37.65
CA VAL A 620 -26.95 50.44 36.97
C VAL A 620 -28.37 50.94 37.16
N ARG A 621 -29.34 50.10 37.53
CA ARG A 621 -30.73 50.50 37.83
C ARG A 621 -30.94 50.93 39.30
N THR A 622 -29.99 50.69 40.17
CA THR A 622 -30.03 51.08 41.59
C THR A 622 -29.26 52.37 41.92
N HIS A 623 -28.65 52.99 40.91
CA HIS A 623 -28.12 54.37 40.91
C HIS A 623 -28.98 55.21 39.95
#